data_3bc0b3e5ef4de3455e145f11fe9e191b
#
_entry.id   3bc0b3e5ef4de3455e145f11fe9e191b
#
_cell.length_a   1.000
_cell.length_b   1.000
_cell.length_c   1.000
_cell.angle_alpha   90.00
_cell.angle_beta   90.00
_cell.angle_gamma   90.00
#
_symmetry.space_group_name_H-M   'P 1'
#
loop_
_entity.id
_entity.type
_entity.pdbx_description
1 polymer ?
#
loop_
_entity_poly.entity_id
_entity_poly.type
_entity_poly.pdbx_seq_one_letter_code
_entity_poly.pdbx_strand_id
1 'polypeptide(L)'
;MTQPPIPRPTGTGDAPPDPQLTPGRNSRLSNWMPQTDAATVALARDGDSEAFRALVERHSRAVFRLAHRMTGSAQDAEDVVQETFLKAYRQLSRFESRANFSTWLHRIAVNCSIDLIRSRPHREAGHDEADLDQLGRDEGGHAGQPSPERLMLSTEVQDRVMTAMSSLSAMERAAFALRHFEGQSIEEISQALGLKANAAKHSIFRAVKKMRVALEPLVSAD
;
A
#
# COMPACT_ATOMS: atom_id res chain seq x y z
N MET A 1 -19.88 -12.14 90.48
CA MET A 1 -18.75 -12.55 89.61
C MET A 1 -18.75 -11.65 88.39
N THR A 2 -17.96 -10.60 88.42
CA THR A 2 -17.95 -9.48 87.46
C THR A 2 -16.72 -9.64 86.58
N GLN A 3 -16.92 -9.76 85.34
CA GLN A 3 -15.86 -9.92 84.38
C GLN A 3 -15.28 -8.51 84.02
N PRO A 4 -13.94 -8.31 83.95
CA PRO A 4 -13.37 -7.01 83.66
C PRO A 4 -13.40 -6.71 82.17
N PRO A 5 -13.39 -5.41 81.74
CA PRO A 5 -13.46 -4.98 80.38
C PRO A 5 -12.14 -5.15 79.67
N ILE A 6 -12.24 -5.51 78.37
CA ILE A 6 -11.14 -5.68 77.41
C ILE A 6 -10.63 -4.30 76.95
N PRO A 7 -9.32 -4.00 77.00
CA PRO A 7 -8.79 -2.73 76.47
C PRO A 7 -8.80 -2.73 74.96
N ARG A 8 -9.15 -1.58 74.33
CA ARG A 8 -9.06 -1.31 72.92
C ARG A 8 -7.58 -0.99 72.56
N PRO A 9 -7.05 -1.51 71.47
CA PRO A 9 -5.76 -1.07 70.98
C PRO A 9 -5.90 0.27 70.24
N THR A 10 -5.25 1.30 70.78
CA THR A 10 -4.86 2.51 70.06
C THR A 10 -3.58 2.21 69.31
N GLY A 11 -3.69 2.05 68.02
CA GLY A 11 -2.53 1.90 67.14
C GLY A 11 -2.70 2.82 65.94
N THR A 12 -2.16 4.04 66.08
CA THR A 12 -1.89 4.93 65.00
C THR A 12 -0.71 4.33 64.20
N GLY A 13 -1.04 3.53 63.21
CA GLY A 13 -0.06 2.97 62.26
C GLY A 13 -0.06 3.81 60.99
N ASP A 14 1.01 4.53 60.89
CA ASP A 14 1.43 5.26 59.69
C ASP A 14 1.51 4.26 58.53
N ALA A 15 0.55 4.32 57.58
CA ALA A 15 0.61 3.55 56.36
C ALA A 15 1.60 4.24 55.40
N PRO A 16 2.53 3.50 54.78
CA PRO A 16 3.41 4.08 53.77
C PRO A 16 2.59 4.62 52.60
N PRO A 17 3.01 5.72 51.98
CA PRO A 17 2.28 6.28 50.82
C PRO A 17 2.28 5.27 49.68
N ASP A 18 1.12 5.06 49.10
CA ASP A 18 0.91 4.30 47.85
C ASP A 18 1.94 4.71 46.81
N PRO A 19 2.61 3.77 46.16
CA PRO A 19 3.45 4.09 45.04
C PRO A 19 2.58 4.70 43.93
N GLN A 20 2.80 5.97 43.66
CA GLN A 20 2.16 6.71 42.59
C GLN A 20 2.22 5.86 41.33
N LEU A 21 1.06 5.39 40.88
CA LEU A 21 0.81 4.81 39.59
C LEU A 21 1.18 5.90 38.56
N THR A 22 2.44 5.89 38.15
CA THR A 22 2.82 6.53 36.90
C THR A 22 1.91 5.96 35.81
N PRO A 23 1.29 6.79 34.97
CA PRO A 23 0.55 6.29 33.83
C PRO A 23 1.52 5.64 32.86
N GLY A 24 1.87 4.38 33.13
CA GLY A 24 2.62 3.52 32.26
C GLY A 24 1.76 3.24 31.04
N ARG A 25 2.14 3.92 29.97
CA ARG A 25 2.09 3.50 28.58
C ARG A 25 1.15 2.31 28.32
N ASN A 26 -0.16 2.57 28.24
CA ASN A 26 -1.15 1.65 27.69
C ASN A 26 -1.04 1.61 26.15
N SER A 27 0.14 1.24 25.65
CA SER A 27 0.36 1.08 24.20
C SER A 27 0.04 -0.33 23.68
N ARG A 28 -0.52 -1.22 24.53
CA ARG A 28 -0.77 -2.62 24.14
C ARG A 28 -2.24 -3.00 23.87
N LEU A 29 -3.20 -2.10 24.04
CA LEU A 29 -4.62 -2.42 23.87
C LEU A 29 -5.28 -1.77 22.65
N SER A 30 -4.57 -0.93 21.89
CA SER A 30 -5.12 -0.31 20.67
C SER A 30 -4.87 -1.12 19.39
N ASN A 31 -4.23 -2.29 19.45
CA ASN A 31 -3.72 -2.98 18.28
C ASN A 31 -4.72 -3.96 17.62
N TRP A 32 -5.96 -4.04 18.08
CA TRP A 32 -6.95 -4.96 17.50
C TRP A 32 -8.16 -4.30 16.83
N MET A 33 -8.36 -2.98 17.00
CA MET A 33 -9.34 -2.26 16.21
C MET A 33 -8.70 -1.86 14.87
N PRO A 34 -9.35 -2.10 13.72
CA PRO A 34 -8.89 -1.58 12.45
C PRO A 34 -8.90 -0.06 12.52
N GLN A 35 -7.74 0.52 12.82
CA GLN A 35 -7.57 1.96 12.79
C GLN A 35 -7.76 2.39 11.32
N THR A 36 -8.68 3.28 11.08
CA THR A 36 -8.84 3.90 9.75
C THR A 36 -7.54 4.61 9.41
N ASP A 37 -7.14 4.59 8.13
CA ASP A 37 -5.94 5.32 7.68
C ASP A 37 -5.91 6.76 8.19
N ALA A 38 -7.06 7.42 8.25
CA ALA A 38 -7.17 8.80 8.72
C ALA A 38 -6.64 9.00 10.15
N ALA A 39 -7.01 8.11 11.08
CA ALA A 39 -6.52 8.19 12.47
C ALA A 39 -5.02 7.88 12.56
N THR A 40 -4.55 6.85 11.85
CA THR A 40 -3.13 6.48 11.81
C THR A 40 -2.27 7.59 11.17
N VAL A 41 -2.77 8.21 10.10
CA VAL A 41 -2.11 9.35 9.44
C VAL A 41 -2.02 10.57 10.37
N ALA A 42 -3.06 10.86 11.14
CA ALA A 42 -3.03 11.95 12.11
C ALA A 42 -1.91 11.74 13.15
N LEU A 43 -1.83 10.56 13.74
CA LEU A 43 -0.77 10.21 14.70
C LEU A 43 0.63 10.29 14.06
N ALA A 44 0.79 9.75 12.85
CA ALA A 44 2.07 9.80 12.15
C ALA A 44 2.50 11.25 11.81
N ARG A 45 1.55 12.14 11.50
CA ARG A 45 1.82 13.59 11.30
C ARG A 45 2.28 14.29 12.57
N ASP A 46 1.78 13.85 13.71
CA ASP A 46 2.17 14.37 15.03
C ASP A 46 3.52 13.79 15.51
N GLY A 47 4.19 12.98 14.67
CA GLY A 47 5.52 12.45 14.91
C GLY A 47 5.56 11.04 15.50
N ASP A 48 4.43 10.35 15.57
CA ASP A 48 4.40 8.95 16.02
C ASP A 48 4.98 8.03 14.93
N SER A 49 6.19 7.54 15.17
CA SER A 49 6.92 6.65 14.26
C SER A 49 6.26 5.28 14.13
N GLU A 50 5.59 4.77 15.17
CA GLU A 50 4.89 3.50 15.11
C GLU A 50 3.63 3.60 14.26
N ALA A 51 2.93 4.73 14.30
CA ALA A 51 1.82 5.00 13.41
C ALA A 51 2.28 5.05 11.94
N PHE A 52 3.42 5.68 11.64
CA PHE A 52 3.96 5.67 10.27
C PHE A 52 4.37 4.26 9.84
N ARG A 53 5.01 3.48 10.71
CA ARG A 53 5.36 2.09 10.44
C ARG A 53 4.12 1.25 10.11
N ALA A 54 3.03 1.42 10.85
CA ALA A 54 1.76 0.74 10.57
C ALA A 54 1.20 1.09 9.17
N LEU A 55 1.35 2.33 8.71
CA LEU A 55 1.01 2.73 7.34
C LEU A 55 1.90 2.05 6.31
N VAL A 56 3.22 1.95 6.57
CA VAL A 56 4.14 1.22 5.69
C VAL A 56 3.75 -0.24 5.57
N GLU A 57 3.53 -0.93 6.69
CA GLU A 57 3.14 -2.35 6.72
C GLU A 57 1.83 -2.60 5.95
N ARG A 58 0.85 -1.70 6.09
CA ARG A 58 -0.46 -1.81 5.44
C ARG A 58 -0.42 -1.58 3.94
N HIS A 59 0.38 -0.63 3.48
CA HIS A 59 0.36 -0.16 2.09
C HIS A 59 1.52 -0.67 1.23
N SER A 60 2.62 -1.21 1.81
CA SER A 60 3.81 -1.61 1.06
C SER A 60 3.51 -2.64 -0.03
N ARG A 61 2.66 -3.62 0.24
CA ARG A 61 2.27 -4.63 -0.74
C ARG A 61 1.49 -4.04 -1.93
N ALA A 62 0.59 -3.09 -1.68
CA ALA A 62 -0.16 -2.42 -2.75
C ALA A 62 0.76 -1.52 -3.60
N VAL A 63 1.65 -0.77 -2.95
CA VAL A 63 2.66 0.07 -3.62
C VAL A 63 3.60 -0.79 -4.44
N PHE A 64 4.06 -1.94 -3.92
CA PHE A 64 4.91 -2.87 -4.66
C PHE A 64 4.21 -3.40 -5.92
N ARG A 65 2.97 -3.88 -5.81
CA ARG A 65 2.21 -4.36 -6.98
C ARG A 65 2.07 -3.28 -8.05
N LEU A 66 1.76 -2.05 -7.65
CA LEU A 66 1.68 -0.91 -8.57
C LEU A 66 3.04 -0.63 -9.23
N ALA A 67 4.10 -0.54 -8.44
CA ALA A 67 5.46 -0.30 -8.91
C ALA A 67 5.94 -1.42 -9.87
N HIS A 68 5.67 -2.68 -9.53
CA HIS A 68 6.02 -3.83 -10.38
C HIS A 68 5.28 -3.79 -11.74
N ARG A 69 3.98 -3.45 -11.74
CA ARG A 69 3.23 -3.23 -13.01
C ARG A 69 3.81 -2.08 -13.84
N MET A 70 4.37 -1.08 -13.17
CA MET A 70 4.98 0.07 -13.85
C MET A 70 6.36 -0.26 -14.42
N THR A 71 7.21 -0.95 -13.67
CA THR A 71 8.64 -1.15 -13.98
C THR A 71 8.91 -2.46 -14.72
N GLY A 72 8.11 -3.50 -14.45
CA GLY A 72 8.33 -4.85 -14.97
C GLY A 72 9.45 -5.61 -14.26
N SER A 73 10.01 -5.06 -13.18
CA SER A 73 11.13 -5.64 -12.43
C SER A 73 10.83 -5.60 -10.93
N ALA A 74 11.04 -6.72 -10.23
CA ALA A 74 10.84 -6.80 -8.79
C ALA A 74 11.83 -5.90 -8.04
N GLN A 75 13.08 -5.89 -8.45
CA GLN A 75 14.11 -5.05 -7.84
C GLN A 75 13.77 -3.58 -7.97
N ASP A 76 13.34 -3.14 -9.15
CA ASP A 76 12.89 -1.76 -9.36
C ASP A 76 11.66 -1.41 -8.55
N ALA A 77 10.75 -2.37 -8.41
CA ALA A 77 9.57 -2.19 -7.60
C ALA A 77 9.93 -1.98 -6.12
N GLU A 78 10.91 -2.70 -5.60
CA GLU A 78 11.43 -2.51 -4.25
C GLU A 78 12.05 -1.13 -4.08
N ASP A 79 12.87 -0.67 -5.02
CA ASP A 79 13.47 0.66 -5.01
C ASP A 79 12.38 1.74 -5.02
N VAL A 80 11.35 1.57 -5.86
CA VAL A 80 10.20 2.48 -5.90
C VAL A 80 9.44 2.49 -4.58
N VAL A 81 9.23 1.33 -3.94
CA VAL A 81 8.58 1.25 -2.62
C VAL A 81 9.36 2.06 -1.59
N GLN A 82 10.67 1.85 -1.49
CA GLN A 82 11.53 2.58 -0.55
C GLN A 82 11.46 4.10 -0.78
N GLU A 83 11.65 4.53 -2.03
CA GLU A 83 11.62 5.95 -2.38
C GLU A 83 10.23 6.56 -2.14
N THR A 84 9.16 5.80 -2.41
CA THR A 84 7.78 6.22 -2.16
C THR A 84 7.55 6.52 -0.69
N PHE A 85 7.93 5.63 0.21
CA PHE A 85 7.74 5.85 1.64
C PHE A 85 8.67 6.90 2.21
N LEU A 86 9.89 7.06 1.71
CA LEU A 86 10.77 8.17 2.06
C LEU A 86 10.16 9.52 1.68
N LYS A 87 9.64 9.65 0.45
CA LYS A 87 8.95 10.86 0.00
C LYS A 87 7.66 11.09 0.78
N ALA A 88 6.89 10.02 1.04
CA ALA A 88 5.67 10.09 1.83
C ALA A 88 5.96 10.61 3.25
N TYR A 89 6.97 10.08 3.93
CA TYR A 89 7.37 10.55 5.26
C TYR A 89 7.73 12.03 5.28
N ARG A 90 8.55 12.48 4.33
CA ARG A 90 8.98 13.88 4.21
C ARG A 90 7.83 14.84 3.90
N GLN A 91 6.79 14.37 3.23
CA GLN A 91 5.67 15.18 2.79
C GLN A 91 4.40 14.99 3.63
N LEU A 92 4.43 14.11 4.64
CA LEU A 92 3.27 13.73 5.43
C LEU A 92 2.64 14.94 6.16
N SER A 93 3.45 15.88 6.62
CA SER A 93 2.98 17.11 7.24
C SER A 93 2.15 18.00 6.30
N ARG A 94 2.35 17.87 4.99
CA ARG A 94 1.62 18.60 3.93
C ARG A 94 0.43 17.81 3.39
N PHE A 95 0.23 16.58 3.85
CA PHE A 95 -0.91 15.79 3.43
C PHE A 95 -2.19 16.40 4.01
N GLU A 96 -2.99 17.01 3.12
CA GLU A 96 -4.32 17.50 3.46
C GLU A 96 -5.28 16.33 3.31
N SER A 97 -5.96 15.92 4.37
CA SER A 97 -6.89 14.77 4.42
C SER A 97 -8.11 14.88 3.48
N ARG A 98 -8.01 15.69 2.42
CA ARG A 98 -9.02 15.85 1.37
C ARG A 98 -9.07 14.66 0.40
N ALA A 99 -7.98 13.92 0.27
CA ALA A 99 -7.87 12.71 -0.54
C ALA A 99 -7.67 11.50 0.37
N ASN A 100 -8.01 10.31 -0.14
CA ASN A 100 -7.68 9.08 0.55
C ASN A 100 -6.16 8.91 0.60
N PHE A 101 -5.61 8.45 1.74
CA PHE A 101 -4.15 8.28 1.91
C PHE A 101 -3.56 7.35 0.84
N SER A 102 -4.25 6.26 0.50
CA SER A 102 -3.81 5.34 -0.54
C SER A 102 -3.71 6.02 -1.91
N THR A 103 -4.69 6.86 -2.30
CA THR A 103 -4.66 7.61 -3.55
C THR A 103 -3.47 8.58 -3.60
N TRP A 104 -3.20 9.27 -2.50
CA TRP A 104 -2.04 10.15 -2.38
C TRP A 104 -0.71 9.37 -2.46
N LEU A 105 -0.63 8.22 -1.79
CA LEU A 105 0.56 7.36 -1.81
C LEU A 105 0.80 6.78 -3.21
N HIS A 106 -0.24 6.32 -3.90
CA HIS A 106 -0.17 5.83 -5.29
C HIS A 106 0.33 6.91 -6.25
N ARG A 107 -0.07 8.17 -6.06
CA ARG A 107 0.49 9.30 -6.82
C ARG A 107 2.01 9.41 -6.66
N ILE A 108 2.52 9.28 -5.43
CA ILE A 108 3.96 9.31 -5.19
C ILE A 108 4.63 8.13 -5.88
N ALA A 109 4.09 6.92 -5.72
CA ALA A 109 4.62 5.69 -6.29
C ALA A 109 4.70 5.74 -7.82
N VAL A 110 3.65 6.21 -8.48
CA VAL A 110 3.63 6.36 -9.94
C VAL A 110 4.68 7.36 -10.42
N ASN A 111 4.82 8.49 -9.73
CA ASN A 111 5.84 9.49 -10.08
C ASN A 111 7.25 8.92 -9.91
N CYS A 112 7.53 8.20 -8.81
CA CYS A 112 8.81 7.52 -8.63
C CYS A 112 9.06 6.48 -9.75
N SER A 113 8.05 5.70 -10.12
CA SER A 113 8.15 4.73 -11.21
C SER A 113 8.43 5.39 -12.56
N ILE A 114 7.74 6.49 -12.87
CA ILE A 114 7.95 7.24 -14.13
C ILE A 114 9.36 7.82 -14.18
N ASP A 115 9.83 8.40 -13.06
CA ASP A 115 11.18 8.97 -12.97
C ASP A 115 12.24 7.88 -13.17
N LEU A 116 12.06 6.71 -12.55
CA LEU A 116 12.96 5.57 -12.69
C LEU A 116 12.97 5.04 -14.15
N ILE A 117 11.81 4.88 -14.78
CA ILE A 117 11.71 4.44 -16.19
C ILE A 117 12.41 5.43 -17.12
N ARG A 118 12.26 6.74 -16.89
CA ARG A 118 12.88 7.78 -17.70
C ARG A 118 14.38 7.92 -17.50
N SER A 119 14.88 7.65 -16.30
CA SER A 119 16.31 7.72 -15.98
C SER A 119 17.12 6.55 -16.57
N ARG A 120 16.46 5.46 -16.94
CA ARG A 120 17.12 4.34 -17.58
C ARG A 120 17.41 4.66 -19.04
N PRO A 121 18.69 4.60 -19.48
CA PRO A 121 18.95 4.55 -20.91
C PRO A 121 18.20 3.31 -21.44
N HIS A 122 17.62 3.43 -22.62
CA HIS A 122 16.78 2.42 -23.30
C HIS A 122 17.49 1.04 -23.32
N ARG A 123 17.48 0.35 -22.19
CA ARG A 123 17.92 -1.04 -22.08
C ARG A 123 16.74 -1.89 -22.49
N GLU A 124 16.96 -2.68 -23.51
CA GLU A 124 16.05 -3.75 -23.93
C GLU A 124 15.48 -4.45 -22.70
N ALA A 125 14.15 -4.61 -22.67
CA ALA A 125 13.41 -5.22 -21.59
C ALA A 125 13.87 -6.68 -21.44
N GLY A 126 14.87 -6.90 -20.62
CA GLY A 126 15.16 -8.22 -20.06
C GLY A 126 14.07 -8.54 -19.06
N HIS A 127 13.29 -9.54 -19.33
CA HIS A 127 12.40 -10.15 -18.36
C HIS A 127 13.29 -10.80 -17.29
N ASP A 128 13.46 -10.17 -16.15
CA ASP A 128 13.83 -10.88 -14.94
C ASP A 128 12.58 -11.65 -14.51
N GLU A 129 12.63 -12.97 -14.65
CA GLU A 129 11.66 -13.89 -14.06
C GLU A 129 11.70 -13.75 -12.54
N ALA A 130 11.04 -12.74 -12.01
CA ALA A 130 10.82 -12.64 -10.59
C ALA A 130 9.63 -13.53 -10.22
N ASP A 131 9.93 -14.45 -9.34
CA ASP A 131 9.00 -15.40 -8.73
C ASP A 131 7.79 -14.68 -8.12
N LEU A 132 6.73 -14.46 -8.91
CA LEU A 132 5.49 -13.80 -8.49
C LEU A 132 4.66 -14.65 -7.53
N ASP A 133 5.09 -15.88 -7.26
CA ASP A 133 4.35 -16.84 -6.43
C ASP A 133 4.33 -16.46 -4.94
N GLN A 134 5.20 -15.53 -4.51
CA GLN A 134 5.24 -15.05 -3.12
C GLN A 134 4.40 -13.80 -2.85
N LEU A 135 3.87 -13.15 -3.87
CA LEU A 135 2.96 -12.01 -3.70
C LEU A 135 1.55 -12.52 -3.46
N GLY A 136 1.30 -12.90 -2.22
CA GLY A 136 0.09 -13.49 -1.68
C GLY A 136 -1.18 -13.09 -2.41
N ARG A 137 -1.90 -14.09 -2.84
CA ARG A 137 -3.30 -14.02 -3.24
C ARG A 137 -4.06 -13.22 -2.20
N ASP A 138 -4.76 -12.17 -2.64
CA ASP A 138 -5.80 -11.57 -1.82
C ASP A 138 -6.78 -12.69 -1.45
N GLU A 139 -6.75 -13.13 -0.20
CA GLU A 139 -7.74 -14.03 0.38
C GLU A 139 -9.05 -13.27 0.59
N GLY A 140 -9.71 -12.99 -0.51
CA GLY A 140 -11.09 -12.52 -0.56
C GLY A 140 -11.94 -13.56 -1.24
N GLY A 141 -12.32 -14.62 -0.52
CA GLY A 141 -13.28 -15.59 -1.00
C GLY A 141 -12.82 -17.04 -0.78
N HIS A 142 -13.59 -17.78 -0.02
CA HIS A 142 -13.51 -19.23 0.13
C HIS A 142 -13.73 -19.92 -1.22
N ALA A 143 -12.69 -20.05 -2.01
CA ALA A 143 -12.65 -20.94 -3.17
C ALA A 143 -11.48 -21.90 -2.93
N GLY A 144 -11.75 -23.20 -3.03
CA GLY A 144 -10.76 -24.26 -2.82
C GLY A 144 -9.48 -24.02 -3.60
N GLN A 145 -8.38 -24.60 -3.13
CA GLN A 145 -7.05 -24.45 -3.74
C GLN A 145 -7.16 -24.65 -5.26
N PRO A 146 -6.70 -23.70 -6.09
CA PRO A 146 -6.76 -23.83 -7.53
C PRO A 146 -5.93 -25.02 -7.98
N SER A 147 -6.41 -25.77 -8.97
CA SER A 147 -5.63 -26.88 -9.53
C SER A 147 -4.33 -26.37 -10.14
N PRO A 148 -3.27 -27.22 -10.23
CA PRO A 148 -2.00 -26.85 -10.86
C PRO A 148 -2.16 -26.24 -12.25
N GLU A 149 -3.13 -26.72 -13.05
CA GLU A 149 -3.46 -26.20 -14.39
C GLU A 149 -4.01 -24.77 -14.33
N ARG A 150 -4.86 -24.45 -13.35
CA ARG A 150 -5.36 -23.10 -13.13
C ARG A 150 -4.26 -22.15 -12.68
N LEU A 151 -3.28 -22.65 -11.92
CA LEU A 151 -2.11 -21.88 -11.51
C LEU A 151 -1.23 -21.55 -12.72
N MET A 152 -0.93 -22.53 -13.57
CA MET A 152 -0.13 -22.31 -14.79
C MET A 152 -0.82 -21.34 -15.75
N LEU A 153 -2.13 -21.50 -16.00
CA LEU A 153 -2.91 -20.57 -16.81
C LEU A 153 -2.91 -19.15 -16.25
N SER A 154 -2.96 -19.01 -14.91
CA SER A 154 -2.94 -17.70 -14.28
C SER A 154 -1.57 -17.02 -14.43
N THR A 155 -0.48 -17.79 -14.36
CA THR A 155 0.89 -17.26 -14.55
C THR A 155 1.12 -16.84 -16.00
N GLU A 156 0.74 -17.66 -16.98
CA GLU A 156 0.86 -17.31 -18.40
C GLU A 156 0.05 -16.06 -18.77
N VAL A 157 -1.17 -15.92 -18.23
CA VAL A 157 -1.98 -14.70 -18.43
C VAL A 157 -1.31 -13.49 -17.79
N GLN A 158 -0.74 -13.64 -16.60
CA GLN A 158 -0.04 -12.56 -15.93
C GLN A 158 1.19 -12.10 -16.74
N ASP A 159 2.01 -13.03 -17.23
CA ASP A 159 3.19 -12.74 -18.05
C ASP A 159 2.81 -12.02 -19.34
N ARG A 160 1.76 -12.45 -20.00
CA ARG A 160 1.25 -11.79 -21.21
C ARG A 160 0.72 -10.39 -20.91
N VAL A 161 0.04 -10.19 -19.78
CA VAL A 161 -0.39 -8.85 -19.34
C VAL A 161 0.81 -7.96 -19.06
N MET A 162 1.86 -8.46 -18.37
CA MET A 162 3.08 -7.70 -18.10
C MET A 162 3.82 -7.35 -19.41
N THR A 163 3.93 -8.29 -20.33
CA THR A 163 4.49 -8.06 -21.66
C THR A 163 3.69 -6.99 -22.43
N ALA A 164 2.36 -7.08 -22.41
CA ALA A 164 1.51 -6.07 -23.01
C ALA A 164 1.69 -4.69 -22.35
N MET A 165 1.79 -4.65 -21.01
CA MET A 165 2.06 -3.43 -20.25
C MET A 165 3.41 -2.79 -20.65
N SER A 166 4.45 -3.59 -20.94
CA SER A 166 5.76 -3.08 -21.34
C SER A 166 5.74 -2.32 -22.68
N SER A 167 4.78 -2.63 -23.56
CA SER A 167 4.59 -1.91 -24.83
C SER A 167 3.96 -0.52 -24.69
N LEU A 168 3.41 -0.19 -23.52
CA LEU A 168 2.81 1.10 -23.23
C LEU A 168 3.90 2.13 -22.91
N SER A 169 3.67 3.39 -23.30
CA SER A 169 4.50 4.48 -22.76
C SER A 169 4.31 4.59 -21.25
N ALA A 170 5.29 5.16 -20.54
CA ALA A 170 5.22 5.31 -19.07
C ALA A 170 3.92 6.01 -18.62
N MET A 171 3.46 7.03 -19.35
CA MET A 171 2.21 7.73 -19.02
C MET A 171 0.96 6.90 -19.32
N GLU A 172 0.94 6.14 -20.42
CA GLU A 172 -0.16 5.23 -20.75
C GLU A 172 -0.25 4.10 -19.73
N ARG A 173 0.90 3.54 -19.32
CA ARG A 173 1.00 2.48 -18.31
C ARG A 173 0.51 2.98 -16.95
N ALA A 174 0.94 4.17 -16.54
CA ALA A 174 0.49 4.80 -15.31
C ALA A 174 -1.02 5.04 -15.29
N ALA A 175 -1.55 5.65 -16.37
CA ALA A 175 -2.98 5.92 -16.48
C ALA A 175 -3.83 4.64 -16.47
N PHE A 176 -3.34 3.58 -17.14
CA PHE A 176 -3.98 2.28 -17.16
C PHE A 176 -3.94 1.62 -15.78
N ALA A 177 -2.78 1.58 -15.13
CA ALA A 177 -2.62 0.98 -13.81
C ALA A 177 -3.53 1.65 -12.76
N LEU A 178 -3.50 2.98 -12.69
CA LEU A 178 -4.34 3.73 -11.76
C LEU A 178 -5.84 3.51 -12.02
N ARG A 179 -6.26 3.40 -13.29
CA ARG A 179 -7.68 3.21 -13.62
C ARG A 179 -8.17 1.80 -13.35
N HIS A 180 -7.43 0.77 -13.82
CA HIS A 180 -7.93 -0.60 -13.89
C HIS A 180 -7.51 -1.47 -12.71
N PHE A 181 -6.39 -1.16 -12.06
CA PHE A 181 -5.96 -1.92 -10.89
C PHE A 181 -6.23 -1.19 -9.57
N GLU A 182 -6.12 0.16 -9.57
CA GLU A 182 -6.32 0.95 -8.35
C GLU A 182 -7.71 1.63 -8.30
N GLY A 183 -8.54 1.46 -9.34
CA GLY A 183 -9.93 1.94 -9.37
C GLY A 183 -10.10 3.46 -9.34
N GLN A 184 -9.05 4.24 -9.62
CA GLN A 184 -9.08 5.68 -9.49
C GLN A 184 -9.99 6.36 -10.54
N SER A 185 -10.59 7.46 -10.15
CA SER A 185 -11.38 8.32 -11.03
C SER A 185 -10.48 9.06 -12.04
N ILE A 186 -11.07 9.59 -13.12
CA ILE A 186 -10.34 10.40 -14.09
C ILE A 186 -9.72 11.65 -13.43
N GLU A 187 -10.42 12.23 -12.48
CA GLU A 187 -10.00 13.40 -11.72
C GLU A 187 -8.76 13.09 -10.87
N GLU A 188 -8.78 11.96 -10.14
CA GLU A 188 -7.63 11.51 -9.35
C GLU A 188 -6.43 11.17 -10.24
N ILE A 189 -6.65 10.49 -11.37
CA ILE A 189 -5.60 10.17 -12.34
C ILE A 189 -5.01 11.46 -12.94
N SER A 190 -5.84 12.43 -13.30
CA SER A 190 -5.36 13.71 -13.84
C SER A 190 -4.51 14.47 -12.84
N GLN A 191 -4.90 14.48 -11.57
CA GLN A 191 -4.10 15.06 -10.49
C GLN A 191 -2.82 14.29 -10.22
N ALA A 192 -2.89 12.94 -10.20
CA ALA A 192 -1.74 12.09 -9.96
C ALA A 192 -0.64 12.27 -11.02
N LEU A 193 -1.04 12.38 -12.29
CA LEU A 193 -0.12 12.46 -13.42
C LEU A 193 0.19 13.90 -13.86
N GLY A 194 -0.39 14.91 -13.20
CA GLY A 194 -0.24 16.31 -13.61
C GLY A 194 -0.81 16.60 -15.00
N LEU A 195 -1.86 15.89 -15.40
CA LEU A 195 -2.50 16.01 -16.72
C LEU A 195 -3.84 16.75 -16.61
N LYS A 196 -4.29 17.30 -17.75
CA LYS A 196 -5.70 17.71 -17.90
C LYS A 196 -6.59 16.46 -18.01
N ALA A 197 -7.83 16.51 -17.54
CA ALA A 197 -8.76 15.37 -17.56
C ALA A 197 -8.91 14.71 -18.95
N ASN A 198 -8.96 15.52 -20.03
CA ASN A 198 -9.01 14.99 -21.39
C ASN A 198 -7.72 14.22 -21.76
N ALA A 199 -6.55 14.72 -21.35
CA ALA A 199 -5.29 14.03 -21.61
C ALA A 199 -5.21 12.69 -20.85
N ALA A 200 -5.69 12.64 -19.59
CA ALA A 200 -5.81 11.41 -18.84
C ALA A 200 -6.74 10.41 -19.53
N LYS A 201 -7.93 10.83 -19.95
CA LYS A 201 -8.86 9.99 -20.76
C LYS A 201 -8.21 9.44 -22.01
N HIS A 202 -7.50 10.27 -22.77
CA HIS A 202 -6.79 9.85 -24.00
C HIS A 202 -5.67 8.85 -23.69
N SER A 203 -4.93 9.02 -22.60
CA SER A 203 -3.87 8.07 -22.20
C SER A 203 -4.47 6.72 -21.84
N ILE A 204 -5.56 6.67 -21.07
CA ILE A 204 -6.29 5.44 -20.75
C ILE A 204 -6.81 4.78 -22.04
N PHE A 205 -7.47 5.54 -22.92
CA PHE A 205 -8.01 5.00 -24.17
C PHE A 205 -6.93 4.37 -25.05
N ARG A 206 -5.80 5.05 -25.22
CA ARG A 206 -4.67 4.51 -26.01
C ARG A 206 -4.09 3.25 -25.36
N ALA A 207 -3.95 3.26 -24.02
CA ALA A 207 -3.50 2.10 -23.30
C ALA A 207 -4.43 0.89 -23.49
N VAL A 208 -5.74 1.07 -23.28
CA VAL A 208 -6.74 0.01 -23.48
C VAL A 208 -6.71 -0.51 -24.92
N LYS A 209 -6.58 0.36 -25.93
CA LYS A 209 -6.49 -0.07 -27.33
C LYS A 209 -5.26 -0.94 -27.59
N LYS A 210 -4.09 -0.54 -27.07
CA LYS A 210 -2.83 -1.31 -27.20
C LYS A 210 -2.93 -2.65 -26.45
N MET A 211 -3.43 -2.62 -25.22
CA MET A 211 -3.63 -3.84 -24.41
C MET A 211 -4.56 -4.82 -25.10
N ARG A 212 -5.68 -4.35 -25.69
CA ARG A 212 -6.61 -5.21 -26.42
C ARG A 212 -5.91 -5.92 -27.59
N VAL A 213 -5.15 -5.20 -28.40
CA VAL A 213 -4.41 -5.79 -29.53
C VAL A 213 -3.37 -6.81 -29.03
N ALA A 214 -2.64 -6.48 -27.98
CA ALA A 214 -1.62 -7.38 -27.43
C ALA A 214 -2.19 -8.67 -26.79
N LEU A 215 -3.41 -8.60 -26.25
CA LEU A 215 -4.08 -9.73 -25.58
C LEU A 215 -5.10 -10.44 -26.47
N GLU A 216 -5.35 -9.99 -27.70
CA GLU A 216 -6.28 -10.62 -28.64
C GLU A 216 -6.02 -12.11 -28.88
N PRO A 217 -4.75 -12.60 -28.98
CA PRO A 217 -4.49 -14.02 -29.14
C PRO A 217 -4.97 -14.90 -27.99
N LEU A 218 -5.10 -14.34 -26.76
CA LEU A 218 -5.63 -15.07 -25.60
C LEU A 218 -7.14 -15.25 -25.63
N VAL A 219 -7.85 -14.27 -26.24
CA VAL A 219 -9.32 -14.24 -26.27
C VAL A 219 -9.83 -15.08 -27.46
N SER A 220 -8.99 -15.27 -28.49
CA SER A 220 -9.34 -16.00 -29.71
C SER A 220 -8.96 -17.49 -29.65
N ALA A 221 -8.35 -17.95 -28.54
CA ALA A 221 -7.90 -19.35 -28.36
C ALA A 221 -8.95 -20.24 -27.67
N ASP A 222 -10.12 -19.70 -27.34
CA ASP A 222 -11.33 -20.40 -26.89
C ASP A 222 -12.29 -20.57 -28.10
#